data_6c8b7d68f832aae52f0c64e199eb0cbd
#
_entry.id   6c8b7d68f832aae52f0c64e199eb0cbd
#
_cell.length_a   1.000
_cell.length_b   1.000
_cell.length_c   1.000
_cell.angle_alpha   90.00
_cell.angle_beta   90.00
_cell.angle_gamma   90.00
#
_symmetry.space_group_name_H-M   'P 1'
#
loop_
_entity.id
_entity.type
_entity.pdbx_description
1 polymer ?
#
loop_
_entity_poly.entity_id
_entity_poly.type
_entity_poly.pdbx_seq_one_letter_code
_entity_poly.pdbx_strand_id
1 'polypeptide(L)'
;MSLSDTKATILYVEDNPDNRMLVRRILMSQDYALLEAKNAFEALNVLQTERPDLILMDINMPDMDGYTLTSKIKAMPGFERIPILALTANVMRGDKEKTLEAGCDGYIQKPLDIDHLIREVERFLLRRNNA
;
A
#
# COMPACT_ATOMS: atom_id res chain seq x y z
N MET A 1 -12.51 -19.49 13.22
CA MET A 1 -12.82 -18.54 12.16
C MET A 1 -12.05 -18.90 10.90
N SER A 2 -12.71 -18.89 9.79
CA SER A 2 -12.11 -19.28 8.52
C SER A 2 -11.31 -18.13 7.91
N LEU A 3 -10.23 -18.46 7.19
CA LEU A 3 -9.48 -17.47 6.42
C LEU A 3 -10.35 -16.80 5.35
N SER A 4 -11.44 -17.45 4.96
CA SER A 4 -12.39 -16.87 3.99
C SER A 4 -13.14 -15.66 4.53
N ASP A 5 -13.04 -15.39 5.84
CA ASP A 5 -13.72 -14.24 6.43
C ASP A 5 -13.01 -12.93 6.16
N THR A 6 -11.75 -12.96 5.70
CA THR A 6 -11.06 -11.74 5.32
C THR A 6 -11.36 -11.39 3.86
N LYS A 7 -11.57 -10.11 3.59
CA LYS A 7 -11.87 -9.65 2.24
C LYS A 7 -10.66 -9.71 1.31
N ALA A 8 -9.51 -9.34 1.83
CA ALA A 8 -8.27 -9.26 1.07
C ALA A 8 -7.10 -9.07 2.03
N THR A 9 -5.89 -9.25 1.51
CA THR A 9 -4.67 -9.04 2.27
C THR A 9 -3.97 -7.78 1.76
N ILE A 10 -3.63 -6.89 2.69
CA ILE A 10 -3.00 -5.61 2.35
C ILE A 10 -1.64 -5.54 3.00
N LEU A 11 -0.61 -5.19 2.24
CA LEU A 11 0.71 -4.89 2.78
C LEU A 11 0.81 -3.38 2.99
N TYR A 12 1.15 -2.97 4.21
CA TYR A 12 1.34 -1.56 4.53
C TYR A 12 2.81 -1.32 4.86
N VAL A 13 3.47 -0.46 4.08
CA VAL A 13 4.88 -0.13 4.25
C VAL A 13 4.96 1.27 4.86
N GLU A 14 5.40 1.35 6.12
CA GLU A 14 5.41 2.58 6.89
C GLU A 14 6.38 2.43 8.06
N ASP A 15 7.29 3.39 8.22
CA ASP A 15 8.29 3.32 9.29
C ASP A 15 7.78 3.81 10.64
N ASN A 16 6.74 4.64 10.67
CA ASN A 16 6.20 5.20 11.91
C ASN A 16 5.25 4.20 12.59
N PRO A 17 5.56 3.74 13.82
CA PRO A 17 4.72 2.74 14.48
C PRO A 17 3.32 3.25 14.84
N ASP A 18 3.17 4.54 15.11
CA ASP A 18 1.84 5.09 15.42
C ASP A 18 0.95 5.07 14.19
N ASN A 19 1.52 5.40 13.03
CA ASN A 19 0.77 5.34 11.78
C ASN A 19 0.40 3.90 11.44
N ARG A 20 1.33 2.95 11.66
CA ARG A 20 1.01 1.55 11.44
C ARG A 20 -0.14 1.08 12.32
N MET A 21 -0.12 1.48 13.59
CA MET A 21 -1.19 1.08 14.52
C MET A 21 -2.54 1.62 14.09
N LEU A 22 -2.57 2.89 13.67
CA LEU A 22 -3.82 3.52 13.25
C LEU A 22 -4.40 2.82 12.02
N VAL A 23 -3.60 2.63 10.99
CA VAL A 23 -4.06 2.01 9.76
C VAL A 23 -4.43 0.54 10.00
N ARG A 24 -3.67 -0.15 10.85
CA ARG A 24 -3.99 -1.53 11.23
C ARG A 24 -5.41 -1.61 11.80
N ARG A 25 -5.74 -0.74 12.74
CA ARG A 25 -7.07 -0.75 13.36
C ARG A 25 -8.17 -0.47 12.35
N ILE A 26 -7.92 0.50 11.46
CA ILE A 26 -8.91 0.86 10.43
C ILE A 26 -9.17 -0.32 9.50
N LEU A 27 -8.11 -0.91 8.96
CA LEU A 27 -8.27 -1.95 7.97
C LEU A 27 -8.78 -3.25 8.57
N MET A 28 -8.33 -3.61 9.76
CA MET A 28 -8.83 -4.81 10.41
C MET A 28 -10.31 -4.69 10.78
N SER A 29 -10.77 -3.47 11.09
CA SER A 29 -12.19 -3.26 11.35
C SER A 29 -13.05 -3.46 10.09
N GLN A 30 -12.43 -3.42 8.93
CA GLN A 30 -13.09 -3.64 7.64
C GLN A 30 -12.85 -5.07 7.12
N ASP A 31 -12.38 -5.97 7.98
CA ASP A 31 -12.16 -7.38 7.67
C ASP A 31 -11.04 -7.63 6.66
N TYR A 32 -10.05 -6.75 6.59
CA TYR A 32 -8.85 -6.99 5.81
C TYR A 32 -7.78 -7.64 6.67
N ALA A 33 -7.01 -8.57 6.08
CA ALA A 33 -5.80 -9.07 6.71
C ALA A 33 -4.66 -8.09 6.40
N LEU A 34 -3.79 -7.86 7.37
CA LEU A 34 -2.74 -6.86 7.21
C LEU A 34 -1.36 -7.47 7.39
N LEU A 35 -0.49 -7.19 6.42
CA LEU A 35 0.95 -7.44 6.52
C LEU A 35 1.62 -6.08 6.70
N GLU A 36 2.66 -6.00 7.52
CA GLU A 36 3.32 -4.74 7.81
C GLU A 36 4.80 -4.83 7.55
N ALA A 37 5.37 -3.75 7.02
CA ALA A 37 6.81 -3.62 6.85
C ALA A 37 7.21 -2.21 7.26
N LYS A 38 8.28 -2.09 8.03
CA LYS A 38 8.71 -0.78 8.52
C LYS A 38 9.77 -0.12 7.63
N ASN A 39 10.25 -0.84 6.63
CA ASN A 39 11.21 -0.30 5.67
C ASN A 39 11.17 -1.14 4.39
N ALA A 40 11.95 -0.71 3.39
CA ALA A 40 11.98 -1.37 2.10
C ALA A 40 12.51 -2.81 2.18
N PHE A 41 13.51 -3.04 3.02
CA PHE A 41 14.07 -4.37 3.19
C PHE A 41 13.02 -5.35 3.70
N GLU A 42 12.27 -4.95 4.73
CA GLU A 42 11.20 -5.79 5.27
C GLU A 42 10.10 -6.02 4.24
N ALA A 43 9.75 -4.98 3.47
CA ALA A 43 8.73 -5.12 2.45
C ALA A 43 9.12 -6.16 1.42
N LEU A 44 10.36 -6.11 0.93
CA LEU A 44 10.83 -7.08 -0.05
C LEU A 44 10.90 -8.49 0.53
N ASN A 45 11.27 -8.61 1.81
CA ASN A 45 11.27 -9.90 2.48
C ASN A 45 9.86 -10.50 2.56
N VAL A 46 8.89 -9.70 2.94
CA VAL A 46 7.49 -10.16 3.00
C VAL A 46 7.04 -10.67 1.64
N LEU A 47 7.40 -9.96 0.58
CA LEU A 47 6.94 -10.31 -0.76
C LEU A 47 7.62 -11.57 -1.33
N GLN A 48 8.63 -12.11 -0.65
CA GLN A 48 9.23 -13.38 -1.06
C GLN A 48 8.35 -14.57 -0.70
N THR A 49 7.53 -14.44 0.32
CA THR A 49 6.66 -15.52 0.80
C THR A 49 5.19 -15.19 0.76
N GLU A 50 4.84 -13.91 0.67
CA GLU A 50 3.45 -13.46 0.72
C GLU A 50 3.10 -12.68 -0.55
N ARG A 51 1.84 -12.79 -0.96
CA ARG A 51 1.35 -12.07 -2.13
C ARG A 51 0.11 -11.27 -1.72
N PRO A 52 0.28 -9.99 -1.37
CA PRO A 52 -0.87 -9.17 -0.97
C PRO A 52 -1.74 -8.84 -2.18
N ASP A 53 -2.97 -8.46 -1.89
CA ASP A 53 -3.92 -8.04 -2.92
C ASP A 53 -3.78 -6.56 -3.23
N LEU A 54 -3.19 -5.80 -2.32
CA LEU A 54 -2.99 -4.37 -2.48
C LEU A 54 -1.84 -3.94 -1.56
N ILE A 55 -1.10 -2.92 -1.97
CA ILE A 55 0.01 -2.37 -1.17
C ILE A 55 -0.25 -0.90 -0.90
N LEU A 56 -0.18 -0.50 0.37
CA LEU A 56 -0.15 0.90 0.78
C LEU A 56 1.31 1.26 1.02
N MET A 57 1.81 2.28 0.34
CA MET A 57 3.22 2.63 0.31
C MET A 57 3.45 4.05 0.79
N ASP A 58 4.09 4.20 1.96
CA ASP A 58 4.54 5.51 2.38
C ASP A 58 5.70 5.96 1.48
N ILE A 59 5.57 7.13 0.90
CA ILE A 59 6.56 7.65 -0.04
C ILE A 59 7.78 8.23 0.68
N ASN A 60 7.60 8.68 1.92
CA ASN A 60 8.63 9.46 2.63
C ASN A 60 9.38 8.64 3.70
N MET A 61 9.96 7.51 3.29
CA MET A 61 10.76 6.69 4.21
C MET A 61 12.25 7.06 4.12
N PRO A 62 12.98 7.02 5.26
CA PRO A 62 14.35 7.51 5.29
C PRO A 62 15.38 6.66 4.52
N ASP A 63 15.20 5.34 4.47
CA ASP A 63 16.23 4.44 3.91
C ASP A 63 16.09 4.22 2.40
N MET A 64 14.88 4.24 1.90
CA MET A 64 14.61 4.10 0.48
C MET A 64 13.27 4.77 0.22
N ASP A 65 13.22 5.66 -0.76
CA ASP A 65 11.95 6.30 -1.04
C ASP A 65 10.96 5.31 -1.65
N GLY A 66 9.68 5.59 -1.43
CA GLY A 66 8.61 4.71 -1.89
C GLY A 66 8.54 4.58 -3.40
N TYR A 67 9.01 5.58 -4.14
CA TYR A 67 9.03 5.52 -5.60
C TYR A 67 9.97 4.43 -6.09
N THR A 68 11.18 4.39 -5.53
CA THR A 68 12.16 3.38 -5.89
C THR A 68 11.65 1.99 -5.53
N LEU A 69 11.09 1.84 -4.32
CA LEU A 69 10.55 0.55 -3.89
C LEU A 69 9.39 0.11 -4.78
N THR A 70 8.49 1.04 -5.13
CA THR A 70 7.38 0.73 -6.03
C THR A 70 7.87 0.20 -7.37
N SER A 71 8.87 0.87 -7.96
CA SER A 71 9.44 0.42 -9.23
C SER A 71 10.02 -0.98 -9.12
N LYS A 72 10.71 -1.27 -8.03
CA LYS A 72 11.28 -2.61 -7.80
C LYS A 72 10.19 -3.67 -7.69
N ILE A 73 9.13 -3.38 -6.95
CA ILE A 73 8.04 -4.34 -6.77
C ILE A 73 7.34 -4.60 -8.11
N LYS A 74 7.05 -3.54 -8.86
CA LYS A 74 6.37 -3.69 -10.15
C LYS A 74 7.21 -4.46 -11.17
N ALA A 75 8.53 -4.46 -11.02
CA ALA A 75 9.42 -5.22 -11.90
C ALA A 75 9.51 -6.69 -11.50
N MET A 76 9.02 -7.08 -10.32
CA MET A 76 9.07 -8.46 -9.88
C MET A 76 8.01 -9.29 -10.60
N PRO A 77 8.38 -10.49 -11.11
CA PRO A 77 7.40 -11.34 -11.82
C PRO A 77 6.18 -11.64 -10.95
N GLY A 78 5.00 -11.40 -11.49
CA GLY A 78 3.75 -11.68 -10.80
C GLY A 78 3.23 -10.54 -9.95
N PHE A 79 3.98 -9.46 -9.79
CA PHE A 79 3.56 -8.34 -8.94
C PHE A 79 3.11 -7.11 -9.74
N GLU A 80 3.22 -7.14 -11.05
CA GLU A 80 2.90 -5.98 -11.88
C GLU A 80 1.43 -5.58 -11.84
N ARG A 81 0.54 -6.49 -11.45
CA ARG A 81 -0.90 -6.21 -11.37
C ARG A 81 -1.40 -5.89 -9.98
N ILE A 82 -0.56 -6.00 -8.97
CA ILE A 82 -0.96 -5.68 -7.61
C ILE A 82 -1.04 -4.16 -7.49
N PRO A 83 -2.20 -3.59 -7.13
CA PRO A 83 -2.29 -2.13 -7.00
C PRO A 83 -1.44 -1.62 -5.85
N ILE A 84 -0.72 -0.54 -6.11
CA ILE A 84 0.09 0.15 -5.11
C ILE A 84 -0.45 1.56 -4.98
N LEU A 85 -0.90 1.91 -3.76
CA LEU A 85 -1.39 3.25 -3.46
C LEU A 85 -0.33 3.98 -2.64
N ALA A 86 0.16 5.08 -3.17
CA ALA A 86 1.14 5.90 -2.46
C ALA A 86 0.46 6.75 -1.40
N LEU A 87 1.08 6.87 -0.23
CA LEU A 87 0.64 7.79 0.82
C LEU A 87 1.64 8.93 0.85
N THR A 88 1.17 10.16 0.61
CA THR A 88 2.06 11.29 0.45
C THR A 88 1.49 12.55 1.09
N ALA A 89 2.38 13.37 1.67
CA ALA A 89 2.03 14.68 2.21
C ALA A 89 2.13 15.78 1.16
N ASN A 90 2.77 15.51 0.01
CA ASN A 90 3.16 16.55 -0.95
C ASN A 90 2.59 16.34 -2.34
N VAL A 91 1.26 16.31 -2.45
CA VAL A 91 0.60 16.08 -3.75
C VAL A 91 0.79 17.26 -4.71
N MET A 92 1.13 18.42 -4.18
CA MET A 92 1.05 19.70 -4.91
C MET A 92 2.28 20.04 -5.75
N ARG A 93 3.35 19.27 -5.75
CA ARG A 93 4.61 19.68 -6.39
C ARG A 93 5.15 18.67 -7.38
N GLY A 94 4.30 18.18 -8.25
CA GLY A 94 4.72 17.19 -9.21
C GLY A 94 4.82 15.78 -8.63
N ASP A 95 4.49 15.60 -7.37
CA ASP A 95 4.52 14.28 -6.75
C ASP A 95 3.52 13.33 -7.39
N LYS A 96 2.42 13.87 -7.91
CA LYS A 96 1.44 13.04 -8.61
C LYS A 96 2.08 12.39 -9.83
N GLU A 97 2.80 13.16 -10.64
CA GLU A 97 3.47 12.64 -11.82
C GLU A 97 4.56 11.62 -11.44
N LYS A 98 5.36 11.93 -10.41
CA LYS A 98 6.39 11.01 -9.93
C LYS A 98 5.77 9.71 -9.42
N THR A 99 4.65 9.81 -8.73
CA THR A 99 3.93 8.67 -8.22
C THR A 99 3.50 7.73 -9.35
N LEU A 100 2.91 8.30 -10.39
CA LEU A 100 2.46 7.52 -11.54
C LEU A 100 3.63 6.96 -12.35
N GLU A 101 4.70 7.75 -12.52
CA GLU A 101 5.89 7.29 -13.25
C GLU A 101 6.58 6.12 -12.56
N ALA A 102 6.55 6.09 -11.22
CA ALA A 102 7.14 5.00 -10.47
C ALA A 102 6.32 3.70 -10.57
N GLY A 103 5.08 3.79 -11.05
CA GLY A 103 4.21 2.64 -11.21
C GLY A 103 3.12 2.52 -10.17
N CYS A 104 2.93 3.54 -9.33
CA CYS A 104 1.80 3.55 -8.40
C CYS A 104 0.50 3.65 -9.17
N ASP A 105 -0.51 2.94 -8.71
CA ASP A 105 -1.82 2.93 -9.34
C ASP A 105 -2.69 4.09 -8.87
N GLY A 106 -2.37 4.65 -7.72
CA GLY A 106 -3.07 5.80 -7.18
C GLY A 106 -2.30 6.39 -6.01
N TYR A 107 -2.87 7.40 -5.40
CA TYR A 107 -2.26 8.02 -4.22
C TYR A 107 -3.33 8.52 -3.26
N ILE A 108 -2.96 8.63 -1.99
CA ILE A 108 -3.81 9.17 -0.93
C ILE A 108 -2.99 10.23 -0.21
N GLN A 109 -3.57 11.42 -0.06
CA GLN A 109 -2.90 12.54 0.59
C GLN A 109 -2.98 12.41 2.11
N LYS A 110 -1.86 12.68 2.77
CA LYS A 110 -1.83 12.81 4.22
C LYS A 110 -2.26 14.22 4.63
N PRO A 111 -2.86 14.42 5.79
CA PRO A 111 -3.18 13.41 6.81
C PRO A 111 -4.32 12.51 6.35
N LEU A 112 -4.28 11.25 6.80
CA LEU A 112 -5.24 10.25 6.34
C LEU A 112 -6.64 10.51 6.88
N ASP A 113 -7.61 10.54 5.97
CA ASP A 113 -9.03 10.55 6.30
C ASP A 113 -9.49 9.09 6.29
N ILE A 114 -10.07 8.62 7.38
CA ILE A 114 -10.45 7.22 7.56
C ILE A 114 -11.39 6.76 6.44
N ASP A 115 -12.45 7.52 6.19
CA ASP A 115 -13.43 7.13 5.18
C ASP A 115 -12.84 7.14 3.78
N HIS A 116 -11.99 8.11 3.49
CA HIS A 116 -11.34 8.20 2.19
C HIS A 116 -10.39 7.02 1.98
N LEU A 117 -9.62 6.66 3.00
CA LEU A 117 -8.72 5.51 2.92
C LEU A 117 -9.51 4.23 2.60
N ILE A 118 -10.58 4.00 3.33
CA ILE A 118 -11.41 2.81 3.13
C ILE A 118 -11.97 2.78 1.70
N ARG A 119 -12.51 3.90 1.23
CA ARG A 119 -13.09 3.98 -0.12
C ARG A 119 -12.05 3.72 -1.21
N GLU A 120 -10.84 4.28 -1.06
CA GLU A 120 -9.81 4.08 -2.07
C GLU A 120 -9.29 2.65 -2.09
N VAL A 121 -9.14 2.05 -0.93
CA VAL A 121 -8.74 0.64 -0.85
C VAL A 121 -9.79 -0.23 -1.55
N GLU A 122 -11.06 -0.03 -1.24
CA GLU A 122 -12.14 -0.79 -1.86
C GLU A 122 -12.17 -0.59 -3.37
N ARG A 123 -12.02 0.66 -3.81
CA ARG A 123 -12.05 1.00 -5.23
C ARG A 123 -10.98 0.25 -6.02
N PHE A 124 -9.75 0.24 -5.50
CA PHE A 124 -8.64 -0.40 -6.21
C PHE A 124 -8.72 -1.93 -6.15
N LEU A 125 -9.26 -2.47 -5.07
CA LEU A 125 -9.49 -3.92 -5.00
C LEU A 125 -10.56 -4.37 -5.98
N LEU A 126 -11.61 -3.59 -6.16
CA LEU A 126 -12.66 -3.90 -7.14
C LEU A 126 -12.12 -3.80 -8.56
N ARG A 127 -11.30 -2.80 -8.86
CA ARG A 127 -10.69 -2.66 -10.18
C ARG A 127 -9.80 -3.85 -10.51
N ARG A 128 -9.04 -4.32 -9.52
CA ARG A 128 -8.19 -5.49 -9.69
C ARG A 128 -9.03 -6.71 -10.09
N ASN A 129 -10.16 -6.90 -9.42
CA ASN A 129 -11.04 -8.05 -9.69
C ASN A 129 -11.70 -7.99 -11.06
N ASN A 130 -11.84 -6.79 -11.61
CA ASN A 130 -12.49 -6.58 -12.90
C ASN A 130 -11.50 -6.48 -14.07
N ALA A 131 -10.22 -6.54 -13.78
CA ALA A 131 -9.19 -6.38 -14.81
C ALA A 131 -8.94 -7.69 -15.57
#